data_c41ceec90ea7126119fbc21fdde83eac
#
_entry.id   c41ceec90ea7126119fbc21fdde83eac
#
_cell.length_a   1.000
_cell.length_b   1.000
_cell.length_c   1.000
_cell.angle_alpha   90.00
_cell.angle_beta   90.00
_cell.angle_gamma   90.00
#
_symmetry.space_group_name_H-M   'P 1'
#
loop_
_entity.id
_entity.type
_entity.pdbx_description
1 polymer ?
#
loop_
_entity_poly.entity_id
_entity_poly.type
_entity_poly.pdbx_seq_one_letter_code
_entity_poly.pdbx_strand_id
1 'polypeptide(L)'
;MSKVKKTSKKFDDFLQEQLQDPEFRKEYEELQPERAIIQAIIDARQQAGFTQKELSERTGIAQGDISKLERGNANPSIRTLQRLATGMGMKLKLEFLPN
;
A
#
# COMPACT_ATOMS: atom_id res chain seq x y z
N MET A 1 3.42 2.53 -20.90
CA MET A 1 2.11 1.97 -20.58
C MET A 1 1.92 0.57 -21.09
N SER A 2 2.16 0.33 -22.36
CA SER A 2 1.94 -0.99 -22.93
C SER A 2 2.76 -2.10 -22.29
N LYS A 3 4.01 -1.82 -21.91
CA LYS A 3 4.86 -2.81 -21.24
C LYS A 3 4.29 -3.26 -19.91
N VAL A 4 3.87 -2.30 -19.10
CA VAL A 4 3.29 -2.57 -17.79
C VAL A 4 2.00 -3.36 -17.96
N LYS A 5 1.18 -2.99 -18.93
CA LYS A 5 -0.07 -3.68 -19.21
C LYS A 5 0.14 -5.14 -19.61
N LYS A 6 1.17 -5.41 -20.43
CA LYS A 6 1.47 -6.79 -20.84
C LYS A 6 1.86 -7.65 -19.65
N THR A 7 2.76 -7.14 -18.81
CA THR A 7 3.21 -7.86 -17.62
C THR A 7 2.04 -8.05 -16.67
N SER A 8 1.26 -7.01 -16.43
CA SER A 8 0.09 -7.05 -15.56
C SER A 8 -0.94 -8.04 -16.08
N LYS A 9 -1.14 -8.11 -17.38
CA LYS A 9 -2.10 -9.01 -17.98
C LYS A 9 -1.76 -10.47 -17.71
N LYS A 10 -0.50 -10.85 -17.84
CA LYS A 10 -0.07 -12.22 -17.53
C LYS A 10 -0.25 -12.55 -16.07
N PHE A 11 0.11 -11.61 -15.21
CA PHE A 11 -0.07 -11.77 -13.78
C PHE A 11 -1.56 -11.84 -13.44
N ASP A 12 -2.37 -11.00 -14.07
CA ASP A 12 -3.81 -10.99 -13.86
C ASP A 12 -4.44 -12.32 -14.27
N ASP A 13 -4.02 -12.88 -15.39
CA ASP A 13 -4.53 -14.18 -15.85
C ASP A 13 -4.20 -15.28 -14.84
N PHE A 14 -2.97 -15.28 -14.34
CA PHE A 14 -2.54 -16.24 -13.33
C PHE A 14 -3.35 -16.05 -12.05
N LEU A 15 -3.52 -14.82 -11.63
CA LEU A 15 -4.25 -14.49 -10.41
C LEU A 15 -5.71 -14.91 -10.52
N GLN A 16 -6.35 -14.63 -11.66
CA GLN A 16 -7.74 -15.03 -11.89
C GLN A 16 -7.91 -16.54 -11.82
N GLU A 17 -6.95 -17.28 -12.33
CA GLU A 17 -6.94 -18.71 -12.25
C GLU A 17 -6.87 -19.20 -10.81
N GLN A 18 -5.98 -18.59 -10.00
CA GLN A 18 -5.84 -18.89 -8.59
C GLN A 18 -7.10 -18.52 -7.81
N LEU A 19 -7.74 -17.43 -8.16
CA LEU A 19 -8.93 -16.94 -7.47
C LEU A 19 -10.15 -17.85 -7.66
N GLN A 20 -10.08 -18.82 -8.59
CA GLN A 20 -11.13 -19.82 -8.72
C GLN A 20 -11.09 -20.84 -7.59
N ASP A 21 -9.96 -20.98 -6.91
CA ASP A 21 -9.85 -21.82 -5.73
C ASP A 21 -10.47 -21.06 -4.53
N PRO A 22 -11.53 -21.61 -3.90
CA PRO A 22 -12.21 -20.92 -2.80
C PRO A 22 -11.30 -20.58 -1.62
N GLU A 23 -10.36 -21.45 -1.28
CA GLU A 23 -9.43 -21.19 -0.17
C GLU A 23 -8.49 -20.04 -0.51
N PHE A 24 -7.89 -20.07 -1.69
CA PHE A 24 -7.00 -19.00 -2.13
C PHE A 24 -7.74 -17.68 -2.20
N ARG A 25 -8.95 -17.69 -2.76
CA ARG A 25 -9.77 -16.50 -2.89
C ARG A 25 -10.08 -15.87 -1.53
N LYS A 26 -10.44 -16.68 -0.56
CA LYS A 26 -10.74 -16.21 0.78
C LYS A 26 -9.52 -15.53 1.40
N GLU A 27 -8.36 -16.18 1.33
CA GLU A 27 -7.11 -15.61 1.84
C GLU A 27 -6.75 -14.33 1.13
N TYR A 28 -6.90 -14.30 -0.18
CA TYR A 28 -6.61 -13.12 -0.98
C TYR A 28 -7.49 -11.95 -0.57
N GLU A 29 -8.79 -12.20 -0.39
CA GLU A 29 -9.73 -11.14 0.00
C GLU A 29 -9.45 -10.63 1.42
N GLU A 30 -9.01 -11.49 2.31
CA GLU A 30 -8.65 -11.09 3.67
C GLU A 30 -7.41 -10.18 3.69
N LEU A 31 -6.50 -10.33 2.74
CA LEU A 31 -5.29 -9.52 2.63
C LEU A 31 -5.49 -8.21 1.88
N GLN A 32 -6.63 -8.02 1.23
CA GLN A 32 -6.90 -6.80 0.45
C GLN A 32 -6.77 -5.50 1.25
N PRO A 33 -7.32 -5.41 2.47
CA PRO A 33 -7.18 -4.17 3.23
C PRO A 33 -5.73 -3.81 3.53
N GLU A 34 -4.90 -4.79 3.87
CA GLU A 34 -3.47 -4.55 4.12
C GLU A 34 -2.77 -4.04 2.87
N ARG A 35 -3.05 -4.67 1.73
CA ARG A 35 -2.47 -4.25 0.46
C ARG A 35 -2.91 -2.85 0.07
N ALA A 36 -4.17 -2.52 0.34
CA ALA A 36 -4.70 -1.20 0.04
C ALA A 36 -3.98 -0.13 0.86
N ILE A 37 -3.68 -0.40 2.12
CA ILE A 37 -2.95 0.52 2.98
C ILE A 37 -1.52 0.72 2.47
N ILE A 38 -0.84 -0.38 2.15
CA ILE A 38 0.53 -0.33 1.65
C ILE A 38 0.58 0.49 0.36
N GLN A 39 -0.30 0.19 -0.57
CA GLN A 39 -0.33 0.87 -1.85
C GLN A 39 -0.67 2.35 -1.67
N ALA A 40 -1.58 2.66 -0.75
CA ALA A 40 -1.94 4.05 -0.47
C ALA A 40 -0.74 4.85 0.06
N ILE A 41 0.08 4.24 0.91
CA ILE A 41 1.29 4.89 1.42
C ILE A 41 2.27 5.18 0.28
N ILE A 42 2.51 4.18 -0.56
CA ILE A 42 3.43 4.32 -1.69
C ILE A 42 2.94 5.40 -2.65
N ASP A 43 1.67 5.34 -3.02
CA ASP A 43 1.08 6.28 -3.97
C ASP A 43 1.12 7.71 -3.44
N ALA A 44 0.76 7.89 -2.16
CA ALA A 44 0.75 9.21 -1.55
C ALA A 44 2.16 9.79 -1.51
N ARG A 45 3.16 8.98 -1.12
CA ARG A 45 4.54 9.44 -1.09
C ARG A 45 5.02 9.87 -2.47
N GLN A 46 4.75 9.05 -3.48
CA GLN A 46 5.17 9.34 -4.85
C GLN A 46 4.44 10.56 -5.39
N GLN A 47 3.16 10.67 -5.12
CA GLN A 47 2.35 11.81 -5.53
C GLN A 47 2.83 13.10 -4.89
N ALA A 48 3.26 13.05 -3.63
CA ALA A 48 3.82 14.19 -2.93
C ALA A 48 5.24 14.53 -3.40
N GLY A 49 5.87 13.63 -4.15
CA GLY A 49 7.21 13.86 -4.70
C GLY A 49 8.34 13.59 -3.73
N PHE A 50 8.11 12.79 -2.69
CA PHE A 50 9.13 12.49 -1.70
C PHE A 50 9.75 11.10 -1.88
N THR A 51 11.06 11.02 -1.67
CA THR A 51 11.72 9.74 -1.48
C THR A 51 11.40 9.22 -0.09
N GLN A 52 11.70 7.95 0.17
CA GLN A 52 11.54 7.39 1.52
C GLN A 52 12.41 8.16 2.53
N LYS A 53 13.60 8.55 2.10
CA LYS A 53 14.51 9.31 2.96
C LYS A 53 13.93 10.68 3.30
N GLU A 54 13.42 11.38 2.30
CA GLU A 54 12.82 12.70 2.52
C GLU A 54 11.60 12.61 3.42
N LEU A 55 10.77 11.59 3.23
CA LEU A 55 9.61 11.39 4.08
C LEU A 55 10.03 11.06 5.52
N SER A 56 11.09 10.27 5.67
CA SER A 56 11.66 9.99 6.99
C SER A 56 12.07 11.27 7.70
N GLU A 57 12.74 12.15 6.99
CA GLU A 57 13.18 13.42 7.55
C GLU A 57 12.01 14.32 7.96
N ARG A 58 10.96 14.32 7.18
CA ARG A 58 9.78 15.15 7.45
C ARG A 58 8.93 14.62 8.60
N THR A 59 8.89 13.32 8.77
CA THR A 59 8.00 12.68 9.75
C THR A 59 8.69 12.29 11.04
N GLY A 60 10.01 12.18 11.03
CA GLY A 60 10.75 11.62 12.16
C GLY A 60 10.64 10.11 12.26
N ILE A 61 10.00 9.45 11.29
CA ILE A 61 9.93 7.99 11.23
C ILE A 61 11.19 7.49 10.52
N ALA A 62 11.84 6.48 11.09
CA ALA A 62 13.07 5.95 10.49
C ALA A 62 12.80 5.45 9.06
N GLN A 63 13.73 5.72 8.16
CA GLN A 63 13.60 5.30 6.76
C GLN A 63 13.40 3.78 6.65
N GLY A 64 14.10 3.00 7.49
CA GLY A 64 13.94 1.55 7.51
C GLY A 64 12.51 1.14 7.86
N ASP A 65 11.85 1.88 8.74
CA ASP A 65 10.48 1.60 9.12
C ASP A 65 9.51 1.92 7.99
N ILE A 66 9.73 3.03 7.28
CA ILE A 66 8.94 3.38 6.11
C ILE A 66 9.11 2.29 5.04
N SER A 67 10.35 1.85 4.82
CA SER A 67 10.64 0.79 3.87
C SER A 67 9.91 -0.50 4.22
N LYS A 68 9.90 -0.87 5.50
CA LYS A 68 9.18 -2.06 5.96
C LYS A 68 7.69 -1.96 5.72
N LEU A 69 7.11 -0.78 5.96
CA LEU A 69 5.69 -0.55 5.70
C LEU A 69 5.38 -0.74 4.22
N GLU A 70 6.21 -0.17 3.35
CA GLU A 70 5.98 -0.24 1.90
C GLU A 70 6.20 -1.64 1.33
N ARG A 71 6.96 -2.48 2.03
CA ARG A 71 7.16 -3.87 1.62
C ARG A 71 6.16 -4.83 2.26
N GLY A 72 5.28 -4.31 3.11
CA GLY A 72 4.29 -5.14 3.78
C GLY A 72 4.84 -5.94 4.95
N ASN A 73 6.00 -5.53 5.49
CA ASN A 73 6.65 -6.24 6.60
C ASN A 73 6.38 -5.61 7.96
N ALA A 74 5.39 -4.73 8.04
CA ALA A 74 5.00 -4.09 9.30
C ALA A 74 3.55 -3.64 9.20
N ASN A 75 2.89 -3.56 10.36
CA ASN A 75 1.52 -3.08 10.45
C ASN A 75 1.53 -1.67 11.00
N PRO A 76 1.12 -0.66 10.22
CA PRO A 76 1.11 0.70 10.70
C PRO A 76 -0.04 0.92 11.67
N SER A 77 0.23 1.65 12.74
CA SER A 77 -0.83 2.14 13.61
C SER A 77 -1.51 3.33 12.95
N ILE A 78 -2.70 3.67 13.43
CA ILE A 78 -3.40 4.86 12.95
C ILE A 78 -2.54 6.11 13.18
N ARG A 79 -1.85 6.16 14.32
CA ARG A 79 -0.95 7.28 14.62
C ARG A 79 0.16 7.40 13.57
N THR A 80 0.76 6.27 13.19
CA THR A 80 1.79 6.25 12.17
C THR A 80 1.24 6.74 10.83
N LEU A 81 0.06 6.28 10.46
CA LEU A 81 -0.59 6.72 9.22
C LEU A 81 -0.85 8.23 9.25
N GLN A 82 -1.28 8.78 10.39
CA GLN A 82 -1.50 10.21 10.52
C GLN A 82 -0.20 11.00 10.41
N ARG A 83 0.88 10.49 11.00
CA ARG A 83 2.19 11.12 10.88
C ARG A 83 2.68 11.15 9.45
N LEU A 84 2.50 10.05 8.74
CA LEU A 84 2.85 9.99 7.32
C LEU A 84 2.04 10.99 6.51
N ALA A 85 0.73 11.02 6.73
CA ALA A 85 -0.14 11.94 6.00
C ALA A 85 0.27 13.41 6.27
N THR A 86 0.47 13.76 7.52
CA THR A 86 0.89 15.11 7.89
C THR A 86 2.23 15.47 7.24
N GLY A 87 3.18 14.54 7.26
CA GLY A 87 4.50 14.77 6.64
C GLY A 87 4.44 14.97 5.14
N MET A 88 3.41 14.43 4.50
CA MET A 88 3.20 14.59 3.06
C MET A 88 2.28 15.78 2.73
N GLY A 89 1.84 16.51 3.74
CA GLY A 89 0.91 17.61 3.52
C GLY A 89 -0.49 17.15 3.15
N MET A 90 -0.85 15.96 3.60
CA MET A 90 -2.12 15.32 3.27
C MET A 90 -2.94 15.05 4.51
N LYS A 91 -4.21 14.74 4.32
CA LYS A 91 -5.13 14.34 5.38
C LYS A 91 -5.42 12.85 5.25
N LEU A 92 -5.35 12.14 6.37
CA LEU A 92 -5.73 10.73 6.40
C LEU A 92 -7.26 10.63 6.44
N LYS A 93 -7.81 9.81 5.57
CA LYS A 93 -9.24 9.47 5.56
C LYS A 93 -9.39 7.97 5.61
N LEU A 94 -10.16 7.48 6.56
CA LEU A 94 -10.48 6.06 6.70
C LEU A 94 -11.98 5.90 6.59
N GLU A 95 -12.42 4.86 5.93
CA GLU A 95 -13.81 4.71 5.56
C GLU A 95 -14.21 3.24 5.57
N PHE A 96 -15.36 2.95 6.18
CA PHE A 96 -15.97 1.63 6.09
C PHE A 96 -17.01 1.65 4.98
N LEU A 97 -16.88 0.73 4.04
CA LEU A 97 -17.81 0.62 2.93
C LEU A 97 -18.73 -0.58 3.15
N PRO A 98 -20.03 -0.45 2.85
CA PRO A 98 -20.93 -1.60 2.92
C PRO A 98 -20.51 -2.66 1.91
N ASN A 99 -20.68 -3.91 2.29
CA ASN A 99 -20.39 -5.02 1.38
C ASN A 99 -21.38 -5.10 0.24
#